data_0e4d3f0f41265217b532ad8ab2e87106
#
_entry.id   0e4d3f0f41265217b532ad8ab2e87106
#
_cell.length_a   1.000
_cell.length_b   1.000
_cell.length_c   1.000
_cell.angle_alpha   90.00
_cell.angle_beta   90.00
_cell.angle_gamma   90.00
#
_symmetry.space_group_name_H-M   'P 1'
#
loop_
_entity.id
_entity.type
_entity.pdbx_description
1 polymer ?
#
loop_
_entity_poly.entity_id
_entity_poly.type
_entity_poly.pdbx_seq_one_letter_code
_entity_poly.pdbx_strand_id
1 'polypeptide(L)'
;MITLRAGTSGTFTFYVTSEEKATLHLYGVTIAPLRTGFRNMLNMVETAFMQENPPEKLGLLSCAITSRNITVADYFNENWRYLIPTKEDISSDILPLSRVIESSKSKVLCLDISGTKAYNKFIADTYLKLKGMERTFVYLNIPVFKDDTGENLNNICVALMAHTGNKTVGSFTYKNMSLKGVYADESITKTTLNDYHSHNVNAYVHKAGYDVTSEGKLLNGEYIDILDAKDWLITQIKYQLQQCLIINDKIPYDNTGIAMLESVVANVLQDAFNNGIIAEDDNGKASYTVNFTRRTDTKASDREKRQYMEGKFTFDLAGAIHSVTVNGTINI
;
A
#
# COMPACT_ATOMS: atom_id res chain seq x y z
N MET A 1 -18.19 1.98 -17.60
CA MET A 1 -18.98 3.20 -17.37
C MET A 1 -18.10 4.16 -16.56
N ILE A 2 -17.66 5.25 -17.16
CA ILE A 2 -16.87 6.27 -16.43
C ILE A 2 -17.86 7.10 -15.64
N THR A 3 -17.80 7.03 -14.32
CA THR A 3 -18.68 7.83 -13.46
C THR A 3 -17.93 9.10 -13.06
N LEU A 4 -18.37 10.24 -13.60
CA LEU A 4 -17.95 11.57 -13.18
C LEU A 4 -18.69 11.95 -11.91
N ARG A 5 -17.99 12.11 -10.79
CA ARG A 5 -18.53 12.81 -9.62
C ARG A 5 -17.93 14.21 -9.54
N ALA A 6 -18.73 15.21 -9.74
CA ALA A 6 -18.33 16.60 -9.50
C ALA A 6 -18.42 16.87 -7.99
N GLY A 7 -17.28 17.11 -7.34
CA GLY A 7 -17.25 17.65 -5.99
C GLY A 7 -17.39 19.18 -6.00
N THR A 8 -17.83 19.74 -4.91
CA THR A 8 -17.80 21.20 -4.66
C THR A 8 -16.36 21.70 -4.78
N SER A 9 -16.09 22.66 -5.68
CA SER A 9 -14.79 23.28 -5.97
C SER A 9 -13.96 22.74 -7.15
N GLY A 10 -14.58 22.20 -8.20
CA GLY A 10 -13.86 21.82 -9.43
C GLY A 10 -12.99 20.55 -9.28
N THR A 11 -13.31 19.70 -8.32
CA THR A 11 -12.68 18.40 -8.11
C THR A 11 -13.42 17.34 -8.92
N PHE A 12 -12.68 16.53 -9.67
CA PHE A 12 -13.23 15.42 -10.44
C PHE A 12 -12.59 14.12 -9.97
N THR A 13 -13.41 13.11 -9.70
CA THR A 13 -12.96 11.75 -9.40
C THR A 13 -13.41 10.83 -10.51
N PHE A 14 -12.46 10.06 -11.05
CA PHE A 14 -12.71 9.08 -12.09
C PHE A 14 -12.38 7.70 -11.54
N TYR A 15 -13.27 6.74 -11.75
CA TYR A 15 -12.98 5.33 -11.56
C TYR A 15 -12.89 4.66 -12.94
N VAL A 16 -11.75 4.02 -13.20
CA VAL A 16 -11.44 3.41 -14.49
C VAL A 16 -11.18 1.92 -14.29
N THR A 17 -11.85 1.09 -15.08
CA THR A 17 -11.58 -0.34 -15.18
C THR A 17 -10.58 -0.63 -16.30
N SER A 18 -10.02 -1.85 -16.34
CA SER A 18 -9.15 -2.28 -17.43
C SER A 18 -9.83 -2.25 -18.79
N GLU A 19 -11.14 -2.53 -18.84
CA GLU A 19 -11.96 -2.48 -20.07
C GLU A 19 -12.21 -1.05 -20.56
N GLU A 20 -12.24 -0.07 -19.64
CA GLU A 20 -12.48 1.34 -19.94
C GLU A 20 -11.21 2.12 -20.29
N LYS A 21 -10.05 1.51 -20.18
CA LYS A 21 -8.74 2.10 -20.50
C LYS A 21 -8.71 2.72 -21.92
N ALA A 22 -9.18 1.99 -22.91
CA ALA A 22 -9.26 2.46 -24.30
C ALA A 22 -10.20 3.66 -24.46
N THR A 23 -11.30 3.68 -23.71
CA THR A 23 -12.27 4.78 -23.70
C THR A 23 -11.70 6.04 -23.07
N LEU A 24 -10.90 5.91 -22.03
CA LEU A 24 -10.21 7.04 -21.40
C LEU A 24 -9.24 7.72 -22.38
N HIS A 25 -8.53 6.95 -23.18
CA HIS A 25 -7.66 7.44 -24.26
C HIS A 25 -8.42 8.28 -25.29
N LEU A 26 -9.59 7.83 -25.71
CA LEU A 26 -10.45 8.54 -26.65
C LEU A 26 -11.00 9.86 -26.07
N TYR A 27 -11.45 9.85 -24.84
CA TYR A 27 -11.94 11.06 -24.16
C TYR A 27 -10.80 12.04 -23.84
N GLY A 28 -9.61 11.56 -23.54
CA GLY A 28 -8.42 12.40 -23.32
C GLY A 28 -8.01 13.22 -24.54
N VAL A 29 -8.35 12.76 -25.75
CA VAL A 29 -8.09 13.48 -27.02
C VAL A 29 -9.16 14.54 -27.30
N THR A 30 -10.36 14.41 -26.75
CA THR A 30 -11.52 15.23 -27.09
C THR A 30 -11.74 16.42 -26.12
N ILE A 31 -11.19 16.38 -24.93
CA ILE A 31 -11.37 17.42 -23.91
C ILE A 31 -10.17 18.35 -23.87
N ALA A 32 -10.08 19.30 -24.79
CA ALA A 32 -9.17 20.47 -24.83
C ALA A 32 -7.66 20.16 -24.65
N PRO A 33 -6.73 21.09 -24.89
CA PRO A 33 -5.30 20.85 -24.69
C PRO A 33 -5.07 20.42 -23.24
N LEU A 34 -4.92 19.11 -23.06
CA LEU A 34 -4.75 18.44 -21.77
C LEU A 34 -3.56 19.08 -21.06
N ARG A 35 -3.79 19.59 -19.87
CA ARG A 35 -2.71 20.01 -18.98
C ARG A 35 -1.77 18.82 -18.77
N THR A 36 -0.48 19.06 -18.70
CA THR A 36 0.59 18.05 -18.55
C THR A 36 0.25 17.03 -17.46
N GLY A 37 -0.33 17.45 -16.34
CA GLY A 37 -0.74 16.57 -15.24
C GLY A 37 -1.77 15.50 -15.63
N PHE A 38 -2.70 15.79 -16.54
CA PHE A 38 -3.67 14.76 -16.98
C PHE A 38 -3.03 13.71 -17.88
N ARG A 39 -2.08 14.09 -18.74
CA ARG A 39 -1.31 13.16 -19.57
C ARG A 39 -0.49 12.20 -18.70
N ASN A 40 0.16 12.73 -17.64
CA ASN A 40 0.88 11.91 -16.69
C ASN A 40 -0.03 10.90 -15.97
N MET A 41 -1.24 11.31 -15.60
CA MET A 41 -2.25 10.39 -15.05
C MET A 41 -2.63 9.29 -16.04
N LEU A 42 -2.79 9.59 -17.34
CA LEU A 42 -3.06 8.57 -18.35
C LEU A 42 -1.92 7.56 -18.46
N ASN A 43 -0.67 8.01 -18.49
CA ASN A 43 0.50 7.15 -18.50
C ASN A 43 0.57 6.26 -17.24
N MET A 44 0.21 6.80 -16.08
CA MET A 44 0.10 6.03 -14.84
C MET A 44 -0.98 4.94 -14.94
N VAL A 45 -2.14 5.25 -15.52
CA VAL A 45 -3.22 4.26 -15.75
C VAL A 45 -2.76 3.15 -16.70
N GLU A 46 -2.08 3.49 -17.79
CA GLU A 46 -1.52 2.51 -18.72
C GLU A 46 -0.50 1.60 -18.04
N THR A 47 0.42 2.19 -17.30
CA THR A 47 1.43 1.45 -16.52
C THR A 47 0.77 0.48 -15.53
N ALA A 48 -0.29 0.91 -14.85
CA ALA A 48 -1.00 0.07 -13.89
C ALA A 48 -1.65 -1.16 -14.55
N PHE A 49 -2.41 -0.97 -15.63
CA PHE A 49 -3.12 -2.07 -16.28
C PHE A 49 -2.23 -2.96 -17.16
N MET A 50 -0.95 -2.59 -17.35
CA MET A 50 0.04 -3.42 -18.02
C MET A 50 0.60 -4.53 -17.11
N GLN A 51 0.43 -4.42 -15.80
CA GLN A 51 1.00 -5.36 -14.83
C GLN A 51 0.31 -6.74 -14.86
N GLU A 52 0.91 -7.74 -14.19
CA GLU A 52 0.42 -9.13 -14.21
C GLU A 52 -0.88 -9.32 -13.41
N ASN A 53 -1.00 -8.64 -12.28
CA ASN A 53 -2.16 -8.74 -11.39
C ASN A 53 -2.75 -7.35 -11.12
N PRO A 54 -3.20 -6.64 -12.19
CA PRO A 54 -3.66 -5.27 -12.04
C PRO A 54 -4.92 -5.22 -11.17
N PRO A 55 -5.17 -4.10 -10.47
CA PRO A 55 -6.41 -3.92 -9.75
C PRO A 55 -7.60 -3.87 -10.72
N GLU A 56 -8.77 -4.29 -10.26
CA GLU A 56 -10.00 -4.19 -11.05
C GLU A 56 -10.35 -2.74 -11.40
N LYS A 57 -10.05 -1.81 -10.49
CA LYS A 57 -10.40 -0.38 -10.63
C LYS A 57 -9.26 0.50 -10.13
N LEU A 58 -9.08 1.64 -10.81
CA LEU A 58 -8.23 2.74 -10.37
C LEU A 58 -9.09 3.96 -10.08
N GLY A 59 -8.83 4.63 -8.96
CA GLY A 59 -9.38 5.94 -8.65
C GLY A 59 -8.45 7.04 -9.20
N LEU A 60 -9.00 7.99 -9.95
CA LEU A 60 -8.27 9.17 -10.41
C LEU A 60 -8.86 10.39 -9.71
N LEU A 61 -8.03 11.12 -8.97
CA LEU A 61 -8.43 12.33 -8.26
C LEU A 61 -7.70 13.55 -8.85
N SER A 62 -8.47 14.50 -9.35
CA SER A 62 -7.96 15.80 -9.77
C SER A 62 -8.49 16.88 -8.84
N CYS A 63 -7.61 17.65 -8.23
CA CYS A 63 -7.95 18.73 -7.31
C CYS A 63 -6.92 19.85 -7.37
N ALA A 64 -7.27 21.03 -6.85
CA ALA A 64 -6.30 22.11 -6.68
C ALA A 64 -5.29 21.77 -5.57
N ILE A 65 -4.02 22.16 -5.74
CA ILE A 65 -2.96 21.91 -4.75
C ILE A 65 -3.33 22.50 -3.38
N THR A 66 -3.97 23.66 -3.35
CA THR A 66 -4.38 24.35 -2.12
C THR A 66 -5.44 23.61 -1.32
N SER A 67 -6.29 22.82 -1.97
CA SER A 67 -7.33 22.01 -1.32
C SER A 67 -6.99 20.52 -1.22
N ARG A 68 -5.83 20.10 -1.76
CA ARG A 68 -5.44 18.69 -1.91
C ARG A 68 -5.61 17.86 -0.64
N ASN A 69 -5.16 18.38 0.49
CA ASN A 69 -5.16 17.62 1.75
C ASN A 69 -6.59 17.36 2.26
N ILE A 70 -7.47 18.36 2.18
CA ILE A 70 -8.88 18.23 2.57
C ILE A 70 -9.58 17.28 1.61
N THR A 71 -9.39 17.49 0.31
CA THR A 71 -10.00 16.65 -0.73
C THR A 71 -9.61 15.19 -0.61
N VAL A 72 -8.33 14.87 -0.34
CA VAL A 72 -7.89 13.48 -0.13
C VAL A 72 -8.54 12.88 1.12
N ALA A 73 -8.68 13.64 2.20
CA ALA A 73 -9.33 13.18 3.42
C ALA A 73 -10.83 12.85 3.22
N ASP A 74 -11.53 13.58 2.36
CA ASP A 74 -12.95 13.33 2.05
C ASP A 74 -13.17 11.93 1.40
N TYR A 75 -12.12 11.35 0.80
CA TYR A 75 -12.16 10.03 0.17
C TYR A 75 -11.61 8.89 1.04
N PHE A 76 -11.32 9.10 2.32
CA PHE A 76 -10.79 8.04 3.19
C PHE A 76 -11.75 6.87 3.39
N ASN A 77 -13.04 7.08 3.27
CA ASN A 77 -14.06 6.04 3.37
C ASN A 77 -14.22 5.21 2.08
N GLU A 78 -13.60 5.65 0.96
CA GLU A 78 -13.64 4.90 -0.28
C GLU A 78 -12.64 3.73 -0.25
N ASN A 79 -12.94 2.69 -1.05
CA ASN A 79 -12.12 1.48 -1.10
C ASN A 79 -10.88 1.67 -1.96
N TRP A 80 -9.85 2.31 -1.40
CA TRP A 80 -8.51 2.42 -1.97
C TRP A 80 -7.45 2.25 -0.86
N ARG A 81 -6.24 1.87 -1.23
CA ARG A 81 -5.12 1.65 -0.31
C ARG A 81 -3.98 2.64 -0.53
N TYR A 82 -3.53 2.78 -1.76
CA TYR A 82 -2.33 3.54 -2.10
C TYR A 82 -2.70 4.84 -2.81
N LEU A 83 -2.13 5.96 -2.35
CA LEU A 83 -2.18 7.25 -3.02
C LEU A 83 -0.85 7.50 -3.71
N ILE A 84 -0.88 7.71 -5.02
CA ILE A 84 0.31 7.98 -5.83
C ILE A 84 0.11 9.32 -6.52
N PRO A 85 0.74 10.41 -6.01
CA PRO A 85 0.69 11.71 -6.67
C PRO A 85 1.42 11.68 -8.01
N THR A 86 1.03 12.55 -8.94
CA THR A 86 1.83 12.81 -10.13
C THR A 86 3.18 13.45 -9.74
N LYS A 87 4.18 13.36 -10.62
CA LYS A 87 5.52 13.87 -10.31
C LYS A 87 5.58 15.38 -10.11
N GLU A 88 4.70 16.12 -10.77
CA GLU A 88 4.55 17.56 -10.57
C GLU A 88 4.08 17.89 -9.15
N ASP A 89 3.22 17.07 -8.58
CA ASP A 89 2.71 17.25 -7.22
C ASP A 89 3.76 16.98 -6.14
N ILE A 90 4.75 16.15 -6.42
CA ILE A 90 5.84 15.84 -5.47
C ILE A 90 6.80 17.02 -5.30
N SER A 91 6.92 17.90 -6.31
CA SER A 91 7.74 19.10 -6.23
C SER A 91 7.19 20.17 -5.27
N SER A 92 5.90 20.09 -4.92
CA SER A 92 5.24 20.90 -3.91
C SER A 92 5.53 20.37 -2.50
N ASP A 93 5.14 21.14 -1.46
CA ASP A 93 5.29 20.66 -0.07
C ASP A 93 4.43 19.39 0.16
N ILE A 94 5.08 18.23 0.21
CA ILE A 94 4.44 16.92 0.39
C ILE A 94 4.15 16.58 1.86
N LEU A 95 4.76 17.29 2.80
CA LEU A 95 4.62 17.02 4.23
C LEU A 95 3.18 17.10 4.75
N PRO A 96 2.37 18.10 4.38
CA PRO A 96 0.96 18.14 4.79
C PRO A 96 0.17 16.94 4.27
N LEU A 97 0.42 16.50 3.03
CA LEU A 97 -0.24 15.33 2.47
C LEU A 97 0.15 14.04 3.21
N SER A 98 1.44 13.86 3.51
CA SER A 98 1.93 12.73 4.31
C SER A 98 1.23 12.67 5.68
N ARG A 99 1.13 13.81 6.38
CA ARG A 99 0.43 13.87 7.68
C ARG A 99 -1.05 13.51 7.59
N VAL A 100 -1.73 13.92 6.53
CA VAL A 100 -3.14 13.55 6.30
C VAL A 100 -3.25 12.04 6.09
N ILE A 101 -2.37 11.44 5.29
CA ILE A 101 -2.34 9.98 5.09
C ILE A 101 -2.03 9.23 6.39
N GLU A 102 -1.08 9.69 7.21
CA GLU A 102 -0.81 9.11 8.55
C GLU A 102 -2.08 9.09 9.42
N SER A 103 -2.87 10.16 9.39
CA SER A 103 -4.10 10.26 10.19
C SER A 103 -5.18 9.25 9.77
N SER A 104 -5.16 8.76 8.53
CA SER A 104 -6.12 7.78 8.01
C SER A 104 -6.02 6.42 8.67
N LYS A 105 -4.83 6.04 9.17
CA LYS A 105 -4.47 4.72 9.77
C LYS A 105 -4.74 3.52 8.85
N SER A 106 -5.07 3.76 7.58
CA SER A 106 -5.42 2.70 6.63
C SER A 106 -4.90 2.92 5.22
N LYS A 107 -4.42 4.11 4.89
CA LYS A 107 -3.94 4.48 3.55
C LYS A 107 -2.41 4.64 3.57
N VAL A 108 -1.78 4.54 2.41
CA VAL A 108 -0.33 4.69 2.24
C VAL A 108 -0.05 5.68 1.11
N LEU A 109 0.89 6.59 1.33
CA LEU A 109 1.40 7.53 0.33
C LEU A 109 2.63 6.94 -0.35
N CYS A 110 2.60 6.81 -1.68
CA CYS A 110 3.71 6.29 -2.47
C CYS A 110 4.26 7.40 -3.37
N LEU A 111 5.55 7.67 -3.26
CA LEU A 111 6.23 8.77 -3.94
C LEU A 111 7.28 8.24 -4.92
N ASP A 112 7.19 8.65 -6.17
CA ASP A 112 8.22 8.42 -7.19
C ASP A 112 9.13 9.64 -7.32
N ILE A 113 10.41 9.52 -6.92
CA ILE A 113 11.43 10.54 -7.09
C ILE A 113 12.25 10.22 -8.34
N SER A 114 12.33 11.13 -9.30
CA SER A 114 13.01 10.89 -10.57
C SER A 114 14.36 11.56 -10.66
N GLY A 115 15.41 10.72 -10.66
CA GLY A 115 16.79 11.10 -10.88
C GLY A 115 17.54 11.60 -9.64
N THR A 116 18.87 11.51 -9.69
CA THR A 116 19.79 11.82 -8.59
C THR A 116 19.64 13.26 -8.07
N LYS A 117 19.37 14.22 -8.96
CA LYS A 117 19.18 15.62 -8.56
C LYS A 117 17.94 15.80 -7.68
N ALA A 118 16.85 15.13 -8.04
CA ALA A 118 15.61 15.15 -7.25
C ALA A 118 15.79 14.41 -5.93
N TYR A 119 16.53 13.30 -5.91
CA TYR A 119 16.90 12.57 -4.69
C TYR A 119 17.71 13.47 -3.74
N ASN A 120 18.79 14.11 -4.20
CA ASN A 120 19.60 14.98 -3.36
C ASN A 120 18.78 16.13 -2.77
N LYS A 121 17.88 16.72 -3.56
CA LYS A 121 16.96 17.74 -3.07
C LYS A 121 15.97 17.18 -2.03
N PHE A 122 15.43 15.99 -2.27
CA PHE A 122 14.56 15.32 -1.32
C PHE A 122 15.26 15.08 0.02
N ILE A 123 16.49 14.57 0.01
CA ILE A 123 17.27 14.34 1.22
C ILE A 123 17.53 15.66 1.96
N ALA A 124 17.94 16.72 1.25
CA ALA A 124 18.26 18.01 1.88
C ALA A 124 17.03 18.72 2.48
N ASP A 125 15.89 18.73 1.75
CA ASP A 125 14.79 19.62 2.07
C ASP A 125 13.61 18.92 2.77
N THR A 126 13.44 17.62 2.55
CA THR A 126 12.17 16.91 2.82
C THR A 126 12.35 15.70 3.73
N TYR A 127 13.39 14.91 3.51
CA TYR A 127 13.59 13.63 4.21
C TYR A 127 13.50 13.73 5.73
N LEU A 128 14.21 14.68 6.35
CA LEU A 128 14.21 14.84 7.82
C LEU A 128 12.83 15.15 8.39
N LYS A 129 11.95 15.78 7.59
CA LYS A 129 10.57 16.10 7.98
C LYS A 129 9.65 14.89 7.87
N LEU A 130 9.96 13.97 6.95
CA LEU A 130 9.18 12.75 6.66
C LEU A 130 9.75 11.49 7.34
N LYS A 131 11.01 11.54 7.78
CA LYS A 131 11.66 10.43 8.49
C LYS A 131 10.83 10.03 9.70
N GLY A 132 10.44 8.75 9.75
CA GLY A 132 9.59 8.24 10.80
C GLY A 132 8.10 8.22 10.47
N MET A 133 7.68 8.71 9.30
CA MET A 133 6.32 8.50 8.80
C MET A 133 6.10 7.03 8.51
N GLU A 134 5.05 6.45 9.13
CA GLU A 134 4.77 5.02 9.07
C GLU A 134 4.04 4.60 7.79
N ARG A 135 3.51 5.58 7.04
CA ARG A 135 2.65 5.35 5.87
C ARG A 135 3.13 6.09 4.63
N THR A 136 4.42 6.44 4.58
CA THR A 136 5.05 7.06 3.41
C THR A 136 6.11 6.13 2.83
N PHE A 137 5.91 5.75 1.57
CA PHE A 137 6.75 4.83 0.81
C PHE A 137 7.41 5.59 -0.34
N VAL A 138 8.71 5.45 -0.53
CA VAL A 138 9.46 6.24 -1.51
C VAL A 138 10.29 5.34 -2.41
N TYR A 139 10.14 5.54 -3.72
CA TYR A 139 10.98 4.94 -4.74
C TYR A 139 11.78 6.00 -5.48
N LEU A 140 13.05 5.68 -5.73
CA LEU A 140 13.88 6.42 -6.67
C LEU A 140 13.89 5.68 -8.00
N ASN A 141 13.68 6.43 -9.08
CA ASN A 141 13.77 5.92 -10.44
C ASN A 141 14.60 6.85 -11.34
N ILE A 142 14.92 6.38 -12.54
CA ILE A 142 15.42 7.25 -13.60
C ILE A 142 14.24 7.86 -14.36
N PRO A 143 14.36 9.11 -14.83
CA PRO A 143 13.39 9.66 -15.75
C PRO A 143 13.57 9.01 -17.14
N VAL A 144 12.48 8.49 -17.68
CA VAL A 144 12.41 8.01 -19.07
C VAL A 144 11.41 8.89 -19.81
N PHE A 145 11.87 9.73 -20.71
CA PHE A 145 11.03 10.68 -21.41
C PHE A 145 10.59 10.14 -22.76
N LYS A 146 9.35 10.40 -23.13
CA LYS A 146 8.85 10.20 -24.47
C LYS A 146 9.39 11.33 -25.36
N ASP A 147 9.97 10.97 -26.49
CA ASP A 147 10.84 11.83 -27.33
C ASP A 147 10.22 13.21 -27.69
N ASP A 148 8.90 13.30 -27.91
CA ASP A 148 8.26 14.53 -28.39
C ASP A 148 7.47 15.32 -27.34
N THR A 149 7.24 14.75 -26.16
CA THR A 149 6.30 15.34 -25.18
C THR A 149 6.93 15.71 -23.85
N GLY A 150 8.15 15.25 -23.59
CA GLY A 150 8.82 15.39 -22.29
C GLY A 150 8.12 14.64 -21.14
N GLU A 151 7.18 13.74 -21.45
CA GLU A 151 6.47 12.93 -20.47
C GLU A 151 7.40 11.87 -19.88
N ASN A 152 7.46 11.80 -18.55
CA ASN A 152 8.21 10.74 -17.88
C ASN A 152 7.34 9.48 -17.76
N LEU A 153 7.74 8.44 -18.50
CA LEU A 153 7.03 7.15 -18.57
C LEU A 153 7.34 6.21 -17.41
N ASN A 154 8.39 6.46 -16.63
CA ASN A 154 8.87 5.55 -15.60
C ASN A 154 8.11 5.73 -14.28
N ASN A 155 6.98 5.06 -14.10
CA ASN A 155 6.07 5.16 -12.95
C ASN A 155 6.20 3.92 -12.04
N ILE A 156 7.30 3.80 -11.28
CA ILE A 156 7.64 2.61 -10.49
C ILE A 156 6.61 2.32 -9.40
N CYS A 157 6.21 3.33 -8.61
CA CYS A 157 5.21 3.12 -7.56
C CYS A 157 3.87 2.62 -8.12
N VAL A 158 3.45 3.16 -9.26
CA VAL A 158 2.22 2.71 -9.92
C VAL A 158 2.35 1.26 -10.40
N ALA A 159 3.45 0.93 -11.10
CA ALA A 159 3.71 -0.42 -11.57
C ALA A 159 3.73 -1.42 -10.40
N LEU A 160 4.44 -1.08 -9.32
CA LEU A 160 4.58 -1.93 -8.14
C LEU A 160 3.25 -2.20 -7.44
N MET A 161 2.48 -1.13 -7.14
CA MET A 161 1.19 -1.27 -6.45
C MET A 161 0.15 -1.97 -7.32
N ALA A 162 0.20 -1.75 -8.64
CA ALA A 162 -0.68 -2.44 -9.58
C ALA A 162 -0.27 -3.90 -9.84
N HIS A 163 1.04 -4.23 -9.79
CA HIS A 163 1.51 -5.61 -9.92
C HIS A 163 0.92 -6.55 -8.84
N THR A 164 0.55 -5.98 -7.72
CA THR A 164 -0.04 -6.69 -6.57
C THR A 164 -1.53 -6.40 -6.38
N GLY A 165 -2.15 -5.68 -7.31
CA GLY A 165 -3.49 -5.10 -7.16
C GLY A 165 -4.62 -6.09 -6.87
N ASN A 166 -4.51 -7.33 -7.36
CA ASN A 166 -5.46 -8.42 -7.13
C ASN A 166 -4.96 -9.47 -6.13
N LYS A 167 -3.81 -9.26 -5.50
CA LYS A 167 -3.31 -10.16 -4.46
C LYS A 167 -3.84 -9.78 -3.09
N THR A 168 -3.95 -10.76 -2.19
CA THR A 168 -4.30 -10.49 -0.79
C THR A 168 -3.24 -9.61 -0.16
N VAL A 169 -3.63 -8.46 0.36
CA VAL A 169 -2.73 -7.49 1.01
C VAL A 169 -2.02 -8.17 2.19
N GLY A 170 -0.69 -8.02 2.27
CA GLY A 170 0.14 -8.65 3.31
C GLY A 170 0.60 -10.08 3.02
N SER A 171 0.18 -10.71 1.89
CA SER A 171 0.58 -12.07 1.51
C SER A 171 1.83 -12.13 0.62
N PHE A 172 2.48 -11.01 0.33
CA PHE A 172 3.63 -10.92 -0.57
C PHE A 172 4.62 -9.86 -0.07
N THR A 173 5.86 -9.94 -0.52
CA THR A 173 6.87 -8.90 -0.27
C THR A 173 7.02 -7.96 -1.47
N TYR A 174 7.47 -6.75 -1.23
CA TYR A 174 7.73 -5.74 -2.26
C TYR A 174 9.17 -5.74 -2.78
N LYS A 175 9.97 -6.70 -2.39
CA LYS A 175 11.35 -6.89 -2.86
C LYS A 175 11.43 -7.95 -3.94
N ASN A 176 12.40 -7.80 -4.87
CA ASN A 176 12.67 -8.72 -5.98
C ASN A 176 11.49 -8.90 -6.95
N MET A 177 10.63 -7.91 -7.09
CA MET A 177 9.54 -7.91 -8.08
C MET A 177 10.02 -7.35 -9.41
N SER A 178 9.74 -8.07 -10.50
CA SER A 178 9.95 -7.58 -11.86
C SER A 178 8.66 -6.93 -12.37
N LEU A 179 8.76 -5.72 -12.90
CA LEU A 179 7.63 -4.88 -13.28
C LEU A 179 7.61 -4.64 -14.78
N LYS A 180 6.42 -4.53 -15.38
CA LYS A 180 6.24 -4.26 -16.81
C LYS A 180 6.14 -2.77 -17.10
N GLY A 181 6.69 -2.32 -18.22
CA GLY A 181 6.55 -0.95 -18.71
C GLY A 181 7.32 0.10 -17.89
N VAL A 182 8.27 -0.34 -17.07
CA VAL A 182 9.17 0.52 -16.31
C VAL A 182 10.62 0.02 -16.46
N TYR A 183 11.57 0.89 -16.21
CA TYR A 183 12.99 0.67 -16.53
C TYR A 183 13.84 0.83 -15.28
N ALA A 184 14.79 -0.09 -15.10
CA ALA A 184 15.75 -0.02 -14.03
C ALA A 184 16.87 1.00 -14.35
N ASP A 185 17.47 1.55 -13.31
CA ASP A 185 18.67 2.38 -13.43
C ASP A 185 19.92 1.50 -13.36
N GLU A 186 20.50 1.22 -14.52
CA GLU A 186 21.74 0.45 -14.64
C GLU A 186 22.97 1.16 -14.07
N SER A 187 22.89 2.48 -13.83
CA SER A 187 23.98 3.26 -13.27
C SER A 187 24.12 3.15 -11.75
N ILE A 188 23.13 2.56 -11.07
CA ILE A 188 23.13 2.42 -9.61
C ILE A 188 24.21 1.42 -9.18
N THR A 189 25.25 1.93 -8.54
CA THR A 189 26.28 1.09 -7.91
C THR A 189 25.80 0.55 -6.56
N LYS A 190 26.49 -0.48 -6.04
CA LYS A 190 26.21 -1.00 -4.70
C LYS A 190 26.33 0.08 -3.61
N THR A 191 27.29 0.98 -3.74
CA THR A 191 27.50 2.08 -2.78
C THR A 191 26.33 3.06 -2.82
N THR A 192 25.90 3.44 -4.02
CA THR A 192 24.75 4.33 -4.23
C THR A 192 23.45 3.70 -3.70
N LEU A 193 23.27 2.41 -3.97
CA LEU A 193 22.09 1.69 -3.46
C LEU A 193 22.08 1.61 -1.93
N ASN A 194 23.23 1.39 -1.31
CA ASN A 194 23.35 1.40 0.16
C ASN A 194 23.04 2.78 0.74
N ASP A 195 23.42 3.88 0.07
CA ASP A 195 23.02 5.23 0.49
C ASP A 195 21.51 5.40 0.45
N TYR A 196 20.83 4.99 -0.63
CA TYR A 196 19.38 5.04 -0.75
C TYR A 196 18.69 4.24 0.39
N HIS A 197 19.14 3.01 0.63
CA HIS A 197 18.61 2.15 1.68
C HIS A 197 18.87 2.70 3.09
N SER A 198 19.98 3.43 3.32
CA SER A 198 20.27 4.08 4.59
C SER A 198 19.26 5.17 4.95
N HIS A 199 18.59 5.72 3.93
CA HIS A 199 17.49 6.69 4.03
C HIS A 199 16.11 6.05 3.86
N ASN A 200 16.01 4.71 3.85
CA ASN A 200 14.77 3.97 3.59
C ASN A 200 14.09 4.35 2.26
N VAL A 201 14.89 4.77 1.28
CA VAL A 201 14.45 5.01 -0.09
C VAL A 201 14.72 3.75 -0.90
N ASN A 202 13.70 3.26 -1.60
CA ASN A 202 13.77 2.07 -2.43
C ASN A 202 14.14 2.44 -3.87
N ALA A 203 14.66 1.48 -4.65
CA ALA A 203 15.02 1.69 -6.04
C ALA A 203 14.61 0.49 -6.91
N TYR A 204 14.43 0.73 -8.22
CA TYR A 204 14.29 -0.31 -9.22
C TYR A 204 15.61 -0.49 -9.92
N VAL A 205 16.21 -1.67 -9.83
CA VAL A 205 17.62 -1.91 -10.15
C VAL A 205 17.81 -3.13 -11.03
N HIS A 206 18.86 -3.11 -11.84
CA HIS A 206 19.34 -4.30 -12.56
C HIS A 206 20.19 -5.17 -11.63
N LYS A 207 19.81 -6.43 -11.42
CA LYS A 207 20.51 -7.37 -10.53
C LYS A 207 20.46 -8.79 -11.09
N ALA A 208 21.63 -9.38 -11.26
CA ALA A 208 21.77 -10.76 -11.73
C ALA A 208 21.01 -11.07 -13.04
N GLY A 209 20.96 -10.09 -13.97
CA GLY A 209 20.26 -10.22 -15.25
C GLY A 209 18.76 -9.92 -15.22
N TYR A 210 18.24 -9.43 -14.10
CA TYR A 210 16.83 -9.08 -13.93
C TYR A 210 16.66 -7.65 -13.42
N ASP A 211 15.65 -6.98 -13.94
CA ASP A 211 15.19 -5.70 -13.41
C ASP A 211 14.20 -5.96 -12.28
N VAL A 212 14.55 -5.53 -11.07
CA VAL A 212 13.79 -5.87 -9.86
C VAL A 212 13.76 -4.73 -8.85
N THR A 213 12.76 -4.76 -8.00
CA THR A 213 12.67 -3.88 -6.83
C THR A 213 13.75 -4.24 -5.80
N SER A 214 14.42 -3.24 -5.25
CA SER A 214 15.58 -3.43 -4.37
C SER A 214 15.21 -3.75 -2.93
N GLU A 215 14.20 -3.06 -2.40
CA GLU A 215 13.66 -3.20 -1.04
C GLU A 215 12.16 -2.85 -1.03
N GLY A 216 11.53 -2.97 0.15
CA GLY A 216 10.13 -2.62 0.37
C GLY A 216 9.96 -1.89 1.70
N LYS A 217 10.78 -0.85 1.98
CA LYS A 217 10.77 -0.12 3.26
C LYS A 217 10.02 1.20 3.17
N LEU A 218 9.21 1.47 4.20
CA LEU A 218 8.61 2.76 4.49
C LEU A 218 9.67 3.70 5.08
N LEU A 219 9.42 5.00 5.12
CA LEU A 219 10.39 5.99 5.61
C LEU A 219 10.75 5.82 7.11
N ASN A 220 9.91 5.18 7.91
CA ASN A 220 10.23 4.80 9.28
C ASN A 220 11.17 3.58 9.39
N GLY A 221 11.46 2.88 8.28
CA GLY A 221 12.30 1.69 8.22
C GLY A 221 11.55 0.36 8.35
N GLU A 222 10.25 0.37 8.66
CA GLU A 222 9.40 -0.83 8.65
C GLU A 222 9.18 -1.32 7.21
N TYR A 223 8.98 -2.62 7.02
CA TYR A 223 8.58 -3.15 5.73
C TYR A 223 7.10 -2.90 5.47
N ILE A 224 6.76 -2.51 4.24
CA ILE A 224 5.39 -2.20 3.85
C ILE A 224 4.47 -3.44 3.90
N ASP A 225 4.99 -4.64 3.65
CA ASP A 225 4.25 -5.90 3.78
C ASP A 225 3.83 -6.19 5.23
N ILE A 226 4.66 -5.82 6.22
CA ILE A 226 4.29 -5.90 7.64
C ILE A 226 3.16 -4.91 7.97
N LEU A 227 3.25 -3.67 7.47
CA LEU A 227 2.17 -2.70 7.64
C LEU A 227 0.89 -3.18 6.98
N ASP A 228 0.99 -3.73 5.78
CA ASP A 228 -0.13 -4.27 5.02
C ASP A 228 -0.80 -5.45 5.74
N ALA A 229 -0.01 -6.37 6.28
CA ALA A 229 -0.51 -7.49 7.08
C ALA A 229 -1.25 -7.03 8.34
N LYS A 230 -0.69 -6.08 9.07
CA LYS A 230 -1.32 -5.47 10.26
C LYS A 230 -2.67 -4.82 9.90
N ASP A 231 -2.69 -4.00 8.87
CA ASP A 231 -3.90 -3.27 8.45
C ASP A 231 -4.98 -4.22 7.92
N TRP A 232 -4.58 -5.24 7.16
CA TRP A 232 -5.50 -6.27 6.66
C TRP A 232 -6.17 -7.01 7.83
N LEU A 233 -5.39 -7.48 8.80
CA LEU A 233 -5.90 -8.18 9.98
C LEU A 233 -6.86 -7.31 10.79
N ILE A 234 -6.47 -6.06 11.09
CA ILE A 234 -7.33 -5.13 11.83
C ILE A 234 -8.65 -4.89 11.09
N THR A 235 -8.58 -4.74 9.77
CA THR A 235 -9.76 -4.49 8.94
C THR A 235 -10.68 -5.71 8.90
N GLN A 236 -10.13 -6.90 8.68
CA GLN A 236 -10.90 -8.14 8.63
C GLN A 236 -11.54 -8.47 9.98
N ILE A 237 -10.80 -8.36 11.08
CA ILE A 237 -11.36 -8.59 12.43
C ILE A 237 -12.52 -7.63 12.71
N LYS A 238 -12.34 -6.33 12.43
CA LYS A 238 -13.42 -5.35 12.62
C LYS A 238 -14.65 -5.67 11.76
N TYR A 239 -14.42 -6.00 10.49
CA TYR A 239 -15.50 -6.32 9.55
C TYR A 239 -16.26 -7.57 10.00
N GLN A 240 -15.57 -8.66 10.31
CA GLN A 240 -16.19 -9.92 10.69
C GLN A 240 -16.90 -9.85 12.05
N LEU A 241 -16.32 -9.14 13.04
CA LEU A 241 -16.99 -8.88 14.32
C LEU A 241 -18.24 -8.04 14.12
N GLN A 242 -18.19 -6.98 13.30
CA GLN A 242 -19.37 -6.16 13.02
C GLN A 242 -20.44 -6.97 12.27
N GLN A 243 -20.04 -7.81 11.32
CA GLN A 243 -20.95 -8.71 10.62
C GLN A 243 -21.62 -9.69 11.60
N CYS A 244 -20.85 -10.27 12.52
CA CYS A 244 -21.37 -11.16 13.55
C CYS A 244 -22.42 -10.46 14.42
N LEU A 245 -22.20 -9.19 14.79
CA LEU A 245 -23.17 -8.39 15.56
C LEU A 245 -24.45 -8.06 14.76
N ILE A 246 -24.35 -7.92 13.44
CA ILE A 246 -25.49 -7.57 12.57
C ILE A 246 -26.38 -8.78 12.26
N ILE A 247 -25.76 -9.95 11.99
CA ILE A 247 -26.52 -11.14 11.56
C ILE A 247 -27.19 -11.88 12.71
N ASN A 248 -26.80 -11.61 13.96
CA ASN A 248 -27.41 -12.21 15.14
C ASN A 248 -28.30 -11.19 15.84
N ASP A 249 -29.55 -11.52 16.07
CA ASP A 249 -30.50 -10.65 16.81
C ASP A 249 -29.95 -10.24 18.17
N LYS A 250 -29.20 -11.12 18.81
CA LYS A 250 -28.55 -10.89 20.09
C LYS A 250 -27.36 -11.84 20.28
N ILE A 251 -26.20 -11.28 20.62
CA ILE A 251 -25.09 -12.04 21.19
C ILE A 251 -25.19 -11.91 22.71
N PRO A 252 -25.50 -13.01 23.46
CA PRO A 252 -25.66 -12.93 24.89
C PRO A 252 -24.32 -12.64 25.57
N TYR A 253 -24.35 -11.89 26.68
CA TYR A 253 -23.16 -11.63 27.48
C TYR A 253 -22.92 -12.80 28.46
N ASP A 254 -22.71 -13.98 27.92
CA ASP A 254 -22.35 -15.21 28.62
C ASP A 254 -21.16 -15.90 27.90
N ASN A 255 -20.75 -17.04 28.39
CA ASN A 255 -19.62 -17.75 27.80
C ASN A 255 -19.88 -18.25 26.37
N THR A 256 -21.14 -18.48 26.00
CA THR A 256 -21.51 -18.88 24.64
C THR A 256 -21.34 -17.71 23.66
N GLY A 257 -21.86 -16.53 24.00
CA GLY A 257 -21.70 -15.34 23.16
C GLY A 257 -20.25 -14.87 23.08
N ILE A 258 -19.49 -15.01 24.18
CA ILE A 258 -18.05 -14.72 24.19
C ILE A 258 -17.31 -15.69 23.27
N ALA A 259 -17.60 -16.98 23.31
CA ALA A 259 -17.00 -17.99 22.44
C ALA A 259 -17.35 -17.77 20.95
N MET A 260 -18.53 -17.24 20.63
CA MET A 260 -18.88 -16.82 19.26
C MET A 260 -17.93 -15.73 18.76
N LEU A 261 -17.69 -14.67 19.55
CA LEU A 261 -16.76 -13.59 19.18
C LEU A 261 -15.32 -14.08 19.08
N GLU A 262 -14.89 -14.96 19.98
CA GLU A 262 -13.56 -15.60 19.95
C GLU A 262 -13.37 -16.39 18.66
N SER A 263 -14.36 -17.20 18.27
CA SER A 263 -14.34 -18.00 17.04
C SER A 263 -14.24 -17.13 15.79
N VAL A 264 -14.90 -15.96 15.77
CA VAL A 264 -14.78 -15.00 14.65
C VAL A 264 -13.33 -14.53 14.49
N VAL A 265 -12.66 -14.17 15.59
CA VAL A 265 -11.26 -13.73 15.55
C VAL A 265 -10.34 -14.88 15.13
N ALA A 266 -10.56 -16.08 15.67
CA ALA A 266 -9.79 -17.28 15.32
C ALA A 266 -9.91 -17.62 13.81
N ASN A 267 -11.11 -17.49 13.23
CA ASN A 267 -11.32 -17.71 11.80
C ASN A 267 -10.54 -16.71 10.94
N VAL A 268 -10.54 -15.41 11.32
CA VAL A 268 -9.75 -14.40 10.58
C VAL A 268 -8.25 -14.70 10.66
N LEU A 269 -7.74 -15.13 11.81
CA LEU A 269 -6.33 -15.50 11.95
C LEU A 269 -6.00 -16.77 11.15
N GLN A 270 -6.91 -17.74 11.09
CA GLN A 270 -6.75 -18.92 10.25
C GLN A 270 -6.75 -18.55 8.75
N ASP A 271 -7.62 -17.63 8.32
CA ASP A 271 -7.61 -17.11 6.95
C ASP A 271 -6.31 -16.36 6.63
N ALA A 272 -5.78 -15.61 7.58
CA ALA A 272 -4.48 -14.96 7.46
C ALA A 272 -3.34 -15.98 7.28
N PHE A 273 -3.37 -17.09 8.02
CA PHE A 273 -2.43 -18.18 7.84
C PHE A 273 -2.54 -18.83 6.46
N ASN A 274 -3.75 -19.14 6.02
CA ASN A 274 -4.02 -19.71 4.70
C ASN A 274 -3.55 -18.81 3.55
N ASN A 275 -3.50 -17.49 3.78
CA ASN A 275 -2.98 -16.49 2.84
C ASN A 275 -1.46 -16.23 3.01
N GLY A 276 -0.75 -16.96 3.86
CA GLY A 276 0.69 -16.81 4.06
C GLY A 276 1.09 -15.54 4.84
N ILE A 277 0.18 -14.93 5.58
CA ILE A 277 0.44 -13.75 6.43
C ILE A 277 0.98 -14.18 7.80
N ILE A 278 0.41 -15.23 8.37
CA ILE A 278 0.83 -15.81 9.66
C ILE A 278 1.79 -16.98 9.42
N ALA A 279 2.82 -17.07 10.23
CA ALA A 279 3.82 -18.13 10.17
C ALA A 279 3.28 -19.50 10.62
N GLU A 280 3.96 -20.55 10.19
CA GLU A 280 3.81 -21.88 10.78
C GLU A 280 4.59 -21.97 12.10
N ASP A 281 4.06 -22.74 13.06
CA ASP A 281 4.81 -23.21 14.22
C ASP A 281 5.69 -24.43 13.88
N ASP A 282 6.45 -24.92 14.84
CA ASP A 282 7.33 -26.09 14.67
C ASP A 282 6.58 -27.39 14.29
N ASN A 283 5.26 -27.44 14.40
CA ASN A 283 4.39 -28.55 14.05
C ASN A 283 3.63 -28.37 12.74
N GLY A 284 3.94 -27.31 11.96
CA GLY A 284 3.26 -26.99 10.72
C GLY A 284 1.86 -26.40 10.90
N LYS A 285 1.54 -25.87 12.09
CA LYS A 285 0.26 -25.22 12.38
C LYS A 285 0.42 -23.70 12.40
N ALA A 286 -0.69 -22.99 12.25
CA ALA A 286 -0.72 -21.54 12.34
C ALA A 286 -0.23 -21.04 13.71
N SER A 287 0.81 -20.19 13.71
CA SER A 287 1.38 -19.62 14.92
C SER A 287 0.55 -18.41 15.40
N TYR A 288 -0.56 -18.70 16.05
CA TYR A 288 -1.37 -17.67 16.73
C TYR A 288 -2.04 -18.19 18.00
N THR A 289 -2.42 -17.28 18.87
CA THR A 289 -3.27 -17.58 20.04
C THR A 289 -4.44 -16.61 20.08
N VAL A 290 -5.60 -17.11 20.52
CA VAL A 290 -6.79 -16.30 20.82
C VAL A 290 -7.24 -16.63 22.22
N ASN A 291 -7.49 -15.62 23.02
CA ASN A 291 -7.94 -15.79 24.41
C ASN A 291 -8.96 -14.70 24.76
N PHE A 292 -10.21 -15.14 24.97
CA PHE A 292 -11.29 -14.28 25.40
C PHE A 292 -11.67 -14.63 26.84
N THR A 293 -11.62 -13.62 27.69
CA THR A 293 -11.90 -13.78 29.13
C THR A 293 -13.36 -14.20 29.35
N ARG A 294 -13.57 -15.23 30.18
CA ARG A 294 -14.90 -15.73 30.52
C ARG A 294 -15.74 -14.66 31.26
N ARG A 295 -17.06 -14.74 31.13
CA ARG A 295 -18.00 -13.79 31.73
C ARG A 295 -17.73 -13.52 33.21
N THR A 296 -17.42 -14.57 34.01
CA THR A 296 -17.13 -14.46 35.44
C THR A 296 -15.99 -13.51 35.76
N ASP A 297 -15.01 -13.44 34.89
CA ASP A 297 -13.76 -12.73 35.08
C ASP A 297 -13.77 -11.35 34.41
N THR A 298 -14.86 -11.02 33.68
CA THR A 298 -15.05 -9.66 33.12
C THR A 298 -15.59 -8.69 34.18
N LYS A 299 -15.32 -7.39 34.02
CA LYS A 299 -15.78 -6.36 34.94
C LYS A 299 -17.32 -6.19 34.89
N ALA A 300 -17.93 -6.03 36.07
CA ALA A 300 -19.38 -5.78 36.16
C ALA A 300 -19.78 -4.52 35.39
N SER A 301 -18.98 -3.43 35.49
CA SER A 301 -19.22 -2.18 34.79
C SER A 301 -19.29 -2.31 33.27
N ASP A 302 -18.50 -3.21 32.70
CA ASP A 302 -18.45 -3.43 31.24
C ASP A 302 -19.70 -4.23 30.80
N ARG A 303 -20.13 -5.18 31.64
CA ARG A 303 -21.38 -5.92 31.41
C ARG A 303 -22.60 -5.01 31.45
N GLU A 304 -22.66 -4.08 32.42
CA GLU A 304 -23.75 -3.08 32.54
C GLU A 304 -23.79 -2.18 31.31
N LYS A 305 -22.62 -1.78 30.77
CA LYS A 305 -22.50 -1.00 29.52
C LYS A 305 -22.69 -1.82 28.26
N ARG A 306 -22.86 -3.14 28.38
CA ARG A 306 -22.90 -4.08 27.23
C ARG A 306 -21.67 -4.03 26.35
N GLN A 307 -20.48 -3.82 26.94
CA GLN A 307 -19.20 -3.74 26.27
C GLN A 307 -18.30 -4.91 26.67
N TYR A 308 -17.80 -5.68 25.69
CA TYR A 308 -16.80 -6.72 25.93
C TYR A 308 -15.42 -6.18 25.54
N MET A 309 -14.50 -6.08 26.51
CA MET A 309 -13.20 -5.41 26.36
C MET A 309 -12.00 -6.34 26.59
N GLU A 310 -12.22 -7.63 26.86
CA GLU A 310 -11.20 -8.56 27.39
C GLU A 310 -10.76 -9.61 26.34
N GLY A 311 -10.97 -9.35 25.03
CA GLY A 311 -10.46 -10.19 23.94
C GLY A 311 -9.00 -9.87 23.65
N LYS A 312 -8.16 -10.89 23.56
CA LYS A 312 -6.73 -10.81 23.20
C LYS A 312 -6.36 -11.85 22.17
N PHE A 313 -5.46 -11.49 21.27
CA PHE A 313 -4.82 -12.41 20.35
C PHE A 313 -3.36 -12.04 20.13
N THR A 314 -2.55 -13.03 19.76
CA THR A 314 -1.16 -12.89 19.33
C THR A 314 -0.93 -13.75 18.09
N PHE A 315 0.01 -13.37 17.26
CA PHE A 315 0.43 -14.17 16.10
C PHE A 315 1.86 -13.79 15.68
N ASP A 316 2.51 -14.70 14.97
CA ASP A 316 3.81 -14.49 14.36
C ASP A 316 3.63 -14.29 12.86
N LEU A 317 4.29 -13.25 12.31
CA LEU A 317 4.25 -12.97 10.88
C LEU A 317 5.13 -13.94 10.09
N ALA A 318 4.62 -14.44 8.97
CA ALA A 318 5.40 -15.16 7.98
C ALA A 318 6.30 -14.20 7.21
N GLY A 319 7.47 -13.87 7.75
CA GLY A 319 8.42 -12.95 7.11
C GLY A 319 8.95 -13.49 5.78
N ALA A 320 9.34 -12.60 4.87
CA ALA A 320 9.95 -12.96 3.60
C ALA A 320 11.47 -13.12 3.71
N ILE A 321 12.04 -14.10 3.03
CA ILE A 321 13.51 -14.25 2.90
C ILE A 321 13.99 -13.24 1.84
N HIS A 322 14.75 -12.25 2.26
CA HIS A 322 15.26 -11.17 1.39
C HIS A 322 16.68 -11.41 0.87
N SER A 323 17.43 -12.30 1.47
CA SER A 323 18.80 -12.66 1.03
C SER A 323 19.14 -14.10 1.39
N VAL A 324 19.93 -14.74 0.54
CA VAL A 324 20.43 -16.09 0.75
C VAL A 324 21.95 -16.10 0.60
N THR A 325 22.64 -16.69 1.54
CA THR A 325 24.09 -16.97 1.44
C THR A 325 24.31 -18.48 1.46
N VAL A 326 24.99 -19.01 0.46
CA VAL A 326 25.33 -20.43 0.37
C VAL A 326 26.86 -20.56 0.36
N ASN A 327 27.40 -21.37 1.27
CA ASN A 327 28.82 -21.71 1.33
C ASN A 327 28.99 -23.12 0.77
N GLY A 328 29.84 -23.26 -0.26
CA GLY A 328 30.18 -24.54 -0.87
C GLY A 328 31.65 -24.83 -0.75
N THR A 329 32.03 -26.10 -0.50
CA THR A 329 33.41 -26.58 -0.54
C THR A 329 33.58 -27.53 -1.72
N ILE A 330 34.58 -27.29 -2.57
CA ILE A 330 34.98 -28.19 -3.66
C ILE A 330 36.15 -29.00 -3.18
N ASN A 331 35.99 -30.30 -3.06
CA ASN A 331 37.09 -31.23 -2.80
C ASN A 331 37.60 -31.79 -4.14
N ILE A 332 38.94 -31.69 -4.40
CA ILE A 332 39.62 -32.18 -5.60
C ILE A 332 40.26 -33.52 -5.27
#